data_23b66ae3df83955cca9b51ab157dbc9a
#
_entry.id   23b66ae3df83955cca9b51ab157dbc9a
#
_cell.length_a   1.000
_cell.length_b   1.000
_cell.length_c   1.000
_cell.angle_alpha   90.00
_cell.angle_beta   90.00
_cell.angle_gamma   90.00
#
_symmetry.space_group_name_H-M   'P 1'
#
loop_
_entity.id
_entity.type
_entity.pdbx_description
1 polymer ?
#
loop_
_entity_poly.entity_id
_entity_poly.type
_entity_poly.pdbx_seq_one_letter_code
_entity_poly.pdbx_strand_id
1 'polypeptide(L)'
;MFDFDTNTSEMFLYDDIGPAWMGMIDASSVMAALKKMPQDAPVTVRINSGGGSVDEAVAIFNALERHPGEVNVAIDSIAASAASYIAMVGKTITIAKGGVMMIHSPWTIAMGNATEMRKTADVLDLYEQRITEAYAARMQGKYSPDEIKQFLADETWFSADEAVEAGLATSVENIIAEPVMIAEGRYAKTPKMFIVRKDAGERTAYPHARNRYRAIANRAKFDKR
;
A
#
# COMPACT_ATOMS: atom_id res chain seq x y z
N MET A 1 -10.94 5.73 3.51
CA MET A 1 -11.76 6.38 2.46
C MET A 1 -10.86 6.69 1.28
N PHE A 2 -11.29 6.33 0.06
CA PHE A 2 -10.62 6.73 -1.18
C PHE A 2 -10.96 8.19 -1.52
N ASP A 3 -9.97 8.95 -1.96
CA ASP A 3 -10.15 10.32 -2.42
C ASP A 3 -9.06 10.73 -3.42
N PHE A 4 -9.32 11.78 -4.20
CA PHE A 4 -8.38 12.31 -5.18
C PHE A 4 -8.58 13.82 -5.37
N ASP A 5 -7.49 14.50 -5.74
CA ASP A 5 -7.48 15.92 -6.03
C ASP A 5 -6.93 16.16 -7.44
N THR A 6 -7.79 16.62 -8.35
CA THR A 6 -7.40 16.87 -9.73
C THR A 6 -6.49 18.09 -9.89
N ASN A 7 -6.48 19.02 -8.93
CA ASN A 7 -5.62 20.22 -9.01
C ASN A 7 -4.18 19.91 -8.64
N THR A 8 -3.96 18.97 -7.69
CA THR A 8 -2.63 18.53 -7.26
C THR A 8 -2.21 17.22 -7.94
N SER A 9 -3.11 16.58 -8.68
CA SER A 9 -2.92 15.23 -9.24
C SER A 9 -2.54 14.20 -8.16
N GLU A 10 -3.12 14.32 -6.97
CA GLU A 10 -2.90 13.41 -5.86
C GLU A 10 -4.09 12.46 -5.68
N MET A 11 -3.78 11.20 -5.40
CA MET A 11 -4.75 10.13 -5.09
C MET A 11 -4.42 9.57 -3.71
N PHE A 12 -5.43 9.39 -2.85
CA PHE A 12 -5.24 8.99 -1.45
C PHE A 12 -5.80 7.58 -1.22
N LEU A 13 -4.92 6.60 -1.04
CA LEU A 13 -5.27 5.23 -0.64
C LEU A 13 -5.10 5.12 0.88
N TYR A 14 -6.07 5.68 1.63
CA TYR A 14 -6.00 5.82 3.10
C TYR A 14 -7.04 4.93 3.79
N ASP A 15 -7.19 3.71 3.31
CA ASP A 15 -8.06 2.70 3.90
C ASP A 15 -7.64 1.31 3.43
N ASP A 16 -8.35 0.28 3.88
CA ASP A 16 -8.16 -1.07 3.40
C ASP A 16 -8.55 -1.21 1.92
N ILE A 17 -7.82 -2.06 1.22
CA ILE A 17 -8.08 -2.41 -0.18
C ILE A 17 -9.12 -3.51 -0.23
N GLY A 18 -10.20 -3.30 -0.98
CA GLY A 18 -11.28 -4.28 -1.06
C GLY A 18 -12.56 -3.69 -1.64
N PRO A 19 -13.68 -4.41 -1.56
CA PRO A 19 -14.90 -4.03 -2.24
C PRO A 19 -15.52 -2.73 -1.70
N ALA A 20 -15.91 -1.83 -2.61
CA ALA A 20 -16.48 -0.51 -2.28
C ALA A 20 -17.73 -0.58 -1.41
N TRP A 21 -18.56 -1.64 -1.54
CA TRP A 21 -19.76 -1.82 -0.71
C TRP A 21 -19.45 -2.06 0.79
N MET A 22 -18.21 -2.41 1.12
CA MET A 22 -17.70 -2.48 2.50
C MET A 22 -17.04 -1.17 2.95
N GLY A 23 -17.07 -0.11 2.13
CA GLY A 23 -16.40 1.16 2.39
C GLY A 23 -14.89 1.14 2.13
N MET A 24 -14.38 0.08 1.51
CA MET A 24 -12.97 -0.09 1.18
C MET A 24 -12.62 0.55 -0.16
N ILE A 25 -11.33 0.54 -0.50
CA ILE A 25 -10.81 1.08 -1.77
C ILE A 25 -10.79 -0.01 -2.81
N ASP A 26 -11.59 0.14 -3.86
CA ASP A 26 -11.66 -0.78 -4.98
C ASP A 26 -11.01 -0.22 -6.26
N ALA A 27 -10.71 -1.11 -7.19
CA ALA A 27 -10.10 -0.75 -8.46
C ALA A 27 -10.99 0.15 -9.33
N SER A 28 -12.32 -0.01 -9.23
CA SER A 28 -13.24 0.78 -10.04
C SER A 28 -13.23 2.25 -9.64
N SER A 29 -13.12 2.54 -8.35
CA SER A 29 -12.98 3.90 -7.81
C SER A 29 -11.67 4.54 -8.25
N VAL A 30 -10.55 3.79 -8.20
CA VAL A 30 -9.25 4.26 -8.67
C VAL A 30 -9.27 4.56 -10.17
N MET A 31 -9.81 3.66 -10.98
CA MET A 31 -9.95 3.89 -12.44
C MET A 31 -10.85 5.08 -12.77
N ALA A 32 -11.93 5.29 -12.01
CA ALA A 32 -12.80 6.44 -12.19
C ALA A 32 -12.10 7.76 -11.84
N ALA A 33 -11.21 7.76 -10.85
CA ALA A 33 -10.39 8.92 -10.50
C ALA A 33 -9.34 9.21 -11.58
N LEU A 34 -8.61 8.20 -12.06
CA LEU A 34 -7.63 8.34 -13.13
C LEU A 34 -8.23 8.94 -14.41
N LYS A 35 -9.46 8.56 -14.77
CA LYS A 35 -10.17 9.14 -15.91
C LYS A 35 -10.47 10.64 -15.76
N LYS A 36 -10.53 11.15 -14.53
CA LYS A 36 -10.80 12.57 -14.23
C LYS A 36 -9.53 13.39 -14.11
N MET A 37 -8.37 12.75 -13.99
CA MET A 37 -7.07 13.40 -13.95
C MET A 37 -6.60 13.75 -15.36
N PRO A 38 -5.74 14.77 -15.53
CA PRO A 38 -5.10 15.04 -16.80
C PRO A 38 -4.30 13.80 -17.24
N GLN A 39 -4.55 13.31 -18.46
CA GLN A 39 -4.04 12.00 -18.89
C GLN A 39 -2.51 11.92 -18.96
N ASP A 40 -1.84 13.01 -19.32
CA ASP A 40 -0.37 13.06 -19.48
C ASP A 40 0.33 13.66 -18.25
N ALA A 41 -0.42 14.05 -17.21
CA ALA A 41 0.15 14.64 -16.01
C ALA A 41 0.69 13.56 -15.06
N PRO A 42 1.79 13.83 -14.36
CA PRO A 42 2.22 12.94 -13.28
C PRO A 42 1.16 12.84 -12.18
N VAL A 43 0.96 11.63 -11.68
CA VAL A 43 0.04 11.35 -10.56
C VAL A 43 0.86 10.92 -9.35
N THR A 44 0.54 11.46 -8.18
CA THR A 44 1.09 11.00 -6.90
C THR A 44 0.07 10.17 -6.16
N VAL A 45 0.37 8.89 -5.96
CA VAL A 45 -0.43 7.98 -5.14
C VAL A 45 0.09 8.00 -3.71
N ARG A 46 -0.69 8.60 -2.81
CA ARG A 46 -0.37 8.66 -1.39
C ARG A 46 -0.98 7.45 -0.69
N ILE A 47 -0.15 6.69 0.01
CA ILE A 47 -0.54 5.42 0.64
C ILE A 47 -0.44 5.53 2.16
N ASN A 48 -1.52 5.14 2.82
CA ASN A 48 -1.58 4.91 4.25
C ASN A 48 -2.61 3.80 4.51
N SER A 49 -2.21 2.55 4.28
CA SER A 49 -3.11 1.40 4.18
C SER A 49 -2.50 0.14 4.77
N GLY A 50 -3.34 -0.60 5.49
CA GLY A 50 -3.02 -1.94 5.99
C GLY A 50 -3.10 -3.04 4.92
N GLY A 51 -3.44 -2.73 3.67
CA GLY A 51 -3.61 -3.72 2.61
C GLY A 51 -5.02 -4.27 2.51
N GLY A 52 -5.18 -5.50 2.03
CA GLY A 52 -6.48 -6.15 1.84
C GLY A 52 -6.53 -7.10 0.65
N SER A 53 -7.57 -6.99 -0.20
CA SER A 53 -7.80 -7.88 -1.34
C SER A 53 -6.66 -7.83 -2.37
N VAL A 54 -6.11 -8.99 -2.67
CA VAL A 54 -5.07 -9.15 -3.70
C VAL A 54 -5.63 -8.86 -5.10
N ASP A 55 -6.86 -9.30 -5.39
CA ASP A 55 -7.51 -9.09 -6.69
C ASP A 55 -7.66 -7.59 -7.00
N GLU A 56 -8.18 -6.83 -6.03
CA GLU A 56 -8.31 -5.38 -6.14
C GLU A 56 -6.94 -4.71 -6.28
N ALA A 57 -5.95 -5.15 -5.50
CA ALA A 57 -4.59 -4.59 -5.58
C ALA A 57 -3.95 -4.81 -6.96
N VAL A 58 -4.11 -5.99 -7.53
CA VAL A 58 -3.62 -6.30 -8.89
C VAL A 58 -4.31 -5.42 -9.93
N ALA A 59 -5.63 -5.23 -9.80
CA ALA A 59 -6.39 -4.39 -10.71
C ALA A 59 -6.00 -2.89 -10.57
N ILE A 60 -5.78 -2.40 -9.34
CA ILE A 60 -5.29 -1.05 -9.07
C ILE A 60 -3.89 -0.85 -9.64
N PHE A 61 -2.96 -1.77 -9.37
CA PHE A 61 -1.60 -1.74 -9.90
C PHE A 61 -1.62 -1.62 -11.42
N ASN A 62 -2.35 -2.51 -12.11
CA ASN A 62 -2.47 -2.49 -13.57
C ASN A 62 -3.13 -1.21 -14.11
N ALA A 63 -4.07 -0.62 -13.38
CA ALA A 63 -4.70 0.64 -13.78
C ALA A 63 -3.69 1.81 -13.70
N LEU A 64 -2.91 1.87 -12.64
CA LEU A 64 -1.86 2.86 -12.45
C LEU A 64 -0.72 2.68 -13.46
N GLU A 65 -0.26 1.44 -13.71
CA GLU A 65 0.80 1.13 -14.67
C GLU A 65 0.42 1.54 -16.11
N ARG A 66 -0.87 1.48 -16.47
CA ARG A 66 -1.36 1.94 -17.78
C ARG A 66 -1.59 3.44 -17.87
N HIS A 67 -1.44 4.18 -16.79
CA HIS A 67 -1.56 5.64 -16.85
C HIS A 67 -0.45 6.23 -17.72
N PRO A 68 -0.76 7.09 -18.73
CA PRO A 68 0.26 7.62 -19.65
C PRO A 68 1.29 8.53 -18.97
N GLY A 69 0.89 9.25 -17.92
CA GLY A 69 1.77 10.09 -17.11
C GLY A 69 2.60 9.27 -16.11
N GLU A 70 3.62 9.89 -15.53
CA GLU A 70 4.40 9.25 -14.47
C GLU A 70 3.55 9.01 -13.21
N VAL A 71 3.67 7.82 -12.64
CA VAL A 71 3.09 7.51 -11.34
C VAL A 71 4.18 7.57 -10.29
N ASN A 72 4.02 8.43 -9.29
CA ASN A 72 4.86 8.52 -8.12
C ASN A 72 4.09 8.03 -6.89
N VAL A 73 4.78 7.45 -5.94
CA VAL A 73 4.17 6.96 -4.69
C VAL A 73 4.77 7.68 -3.50
N ALA A 74 3.91 8.07 -2.57
CA ALA A 74 4.31 8.61 -1.27
C ALA A 74 3.67 7.76 -0.15
N ILE A 75 4.49 7.05 0.61
CA ILE A 75 4.03 6.28 1.76
C ILE A 75 4.04 7.19 2.98
N ASP A 76 2.84 7.60 3.40
CA ASP A 76 2.70 8.61 4.44
C ASP A 76 2.88 8.06 5.86
N SER A 77 2.55 6.78 6.09
CA SER A 77 2.82 6.10 7.34
C SER A 77 3.04 4.60 7.13
N ILE A 78 2.08 3.92 6.50
CA ILE A 78 2.14 2.48 6.32
C ILE A 78 1.73 2.08 4.91
N ALA A 79 2.48 1.17 4.31
CA ALA A 79 2.08 0.41 3.14
C ALA A 79 2.28 -1.07 3.45
N ALA A 80 1.21 -1.77 3.87
CA ALA A 80 1.31 -3.17 4.24
C ALA A 80 0.59 -4.09 3.25
N SER A 81 1.12 -5.30 3.03
CA SER A 81 0.46 -6.35 2.24
C SER A 81 0.08 -5.85 0.82
N ALA A 82 -1.18 -5.94 0.43
CA ALA A 82 -1.70 -5.47 -0.86
C ALA A 82 -1.31 -4.01 -1.16
N ALA A 83 -1.23 -3.14 -0.15
CA ALA A 83 -0.84 -1.74 -0.34
C ALA A 83 0.66 -1.59 -0.67
N SER A 84 1.53 -2.43 -0.10
CA SER A 84 2.95 -2.43 -0.46
C SER A 84 3.17 -2.95 -1.88
N TYR A 85 2.37 -3.90 -2.36
CA TYR A 85 2.38 -4.33 -3.75
C TYR A 85 1.96 -3.20 -4.69
N ILE A 86 0.88 -2.48 -4.39
CA ILE A 86 0.44 -1.31 -5.18
C ILE A 86 1.56 -0.26 -5.25
N ALA A 87 2.29 -0.03 -4.15
CA ALA A 87 3.38 0.94 -4.12
C ALA A 87 4.48 0.66 -5.17
N MET A 88 4.66 -0.60 -5.59
CA MET A 88 5.69 -0.98 -6.56
C MET A 88 5.48 -0.40 -7.95
N VAL A 89 4.31 0.14 -8.27
CA VAL A 89 4.05 0.81 -9.56
C VAL A 89 4.76 2.17 -9.67
N GLY A 90 5.10 2.80 -8.53
CA GLY A 90 5.66 4.14 -8.52
C GLY A 90 7.01 4.27 -9.21
N LYS A 91 7.23 5.23 -10.08
CA LYS A 91 8.56 5.57 -10.61
C LYS A 91 9.50 5.98 -9.47
N THR A 92 9.02 6.86 -8.60
CA THR A 92 9.62 7.16 -7.30
C THR A 92 8.70 6.66 -6.20
N ILE A 93 9.28 6.14 -5.14
CA ILE A 93 8.55 5.71 -3.94
C ILE A 93 9.21 6.39 -2.76
N THR A 94 8.58 7.45 -2.25
CA THR A 94 9.03 8.11 -1.02
C THR A 94 8.32 7.50 0.19
N ILE A 95 8.99 7.45 1.32
CA ILE A 95 8.42 6.99 2.58
C ILE A 95 8.68 8.00 3.68
N ALA A 96 7.65 8.35 4.44
CA ALA A 96 7.79 9.27 5.56
C ALA A 96 8.74 8.70 6.63
N LYS A 97 9.50 9.58 7.29
CA LYS A 97 10.34 9.21 8.43
C LYS A 97 9.47 8.61 9.53
N GLY A 98 9.76 7.39 9.93
CA GLY A 98 8.93 6.61 10.86
C GLY A 98 7.81 5.81 10.18
N GLY A 99 7.67 5.92 8.87
CA GLY A 99 6.81 5.04 8.07
C GLY A 99 7.37 3.62 7.99
N VAL A 100 6.50 2.69 7.62
CA VAL A 100 6.85 1.26 7.48
C VAL A 100 6.24 0.66 6.23
N MET A 101 6.93 -0.33 5.68
CA MET A 101 6.38 -1.25 4.69
C MET A 101 6.30 -2.65 5.25
N MET A 102 5.30 -3.43 4.82
CA MET A 102 5.23 -4.85 5.16
C MET A 102 4.87 -5.68 3.94
N ILE A 103 5.61 -6.76 3.77
CA ILE A 103 5.36 -7.76 2.75
C ILE A 103 5.11 -9.12 3.38
N HIS A 104 4.17 -9.85 2.84
CA HIS A 104 3.88 -11.23 3.24
C HIS A 104 3.23 -12.02 2.10
N SER A 105 3.25 -13.37 2.23
CA SER A 105 2.59 -14.26 1.26
C SER A 105 1.09 -14.00 1.20
N PRO A 106 0.48 -14.08 0.00
CA PRO A 106 -0.97 -13.97 -0.14
C PRO A 106 -1.66 -15.11 0.60
N TRP A 107 -2.81 -14.79 1.21
CA TRP A 107 -3.59 -15.79 1.93
C TRP A 107 -5.08 -15.59 1.68
N THR A 108 -5.86 -16.65 1.88
CA THR A 108 -7.31 -16.60 1.79
C THR A 108 -7.97 -17.58 2.76
N ILE A 109 -9.26 -17.41 2.94
CA ILE A 109 -10.10 -18.39 3.63
C ILE A 109 -10.85 -19.18 2.55
N ALA A 110 -10.71 -20.49 2.55
CA ALA A 110 -11.38 -21.37 1.60
C ALA A 110 -12.09 -22.53 2.30
N MET A 111 -13.19 -22.98 1.72
CA MET A 111 -13.94 -24.14 2.16
C MET A 111 -14.24 -25.01 0.95
N GLY A 112 -14.10 -26.33 1.11
CA GLY A 112 -14.39 -27.28 0.04
C GLY A 112 -13.71 -28.62 0.26
N ASN A 113 -13.77 -29.47 -0.77
CA ASN A 113 -13.08 -30.76 -0.76
C ASN A 113 -11.59 -30.61 -1.10
N ALA A 114 -10.83 -31.71 -0.99
CA ALA A 114 -9.37 -31.69 -1.23
C ALA A 114 -8.98 -31.14 -2.61
N THR A 115 -9.78 -31.37 -3.64
CA THR A 115 -9.52 -30.86 -4.99
C THR A 115 -9.70 -29.34 -5.06
N GLU A 116 -10.74 -28.82 -4.43
CA GLU A 116 -11.01 -27.38 -4.36
C GLU A 116 -9.93 -26.66 -3.54
N MET A 117 -9.47 -27.26 -2.44
CA MET A 117 -8.35 -26.70 -1.66
C MET A 117 -7.06 -26.61 -2.47
N ARG A 118 -6.72 -27.65 -3.27
CA ARG A 118 -5.53 -27.60 -4.13
C ARG A 118 -5.65 -26.51 -5.19
N LYS A 119 -6.80 -26.37 -5.83
CA LYS A 119 -7.04 -25.27 -6.79
C LYS A 119 -6.87 -23.89 -6.16
N THR A 120 -7.32 -23.72 -4.92
CA THR A 120 -7.13 -22.47 -4.19
C THR A 120 -5.64 -22.22 -3.90
N ALA A 121 -4.91 -23.26 -3.50
CA ALA A 121 -3.46 -23.17 -3.30
C ALA A 121 -2.74 -22.79 -4.60
N ASP A 122 -3.08 -23.44 -5.74
CA ASP A 122 -2.50 -23.10 -7.05
C ASP A 122 -2.71 -21.62 -7.42
N VAL A 123 -3.87 -21.03 -7.08
CA VAL A 123 -4.15 -19.61 -7.31
C VAL A 123 -3.29 -18.72 -6.40
N LEU A 124 -3.12 -19.10 -5.12
CA LEU A 124 -2.24 -18.35 -4.22
C LEU A 124 -0.78 -18.38 -4.69
N ASP A 125 -0.31 -19.51 -5.21
CA ASP A 125 1.04 -19.65 -5.77
C ASP A 125 1.24 -18.71 -6.98
N LEU A 126 0.22 -18.58 -7.85
CA LEU A 126 0.26 -17.62 -8.96
C LEU A 126 0.35 -16.16 -8.48
N TYR A 127 -0.41 -15.81 -7.44
CA TYR A 127 -0.31 -14.47 -6.85
C TYR A 127 1.04 -14.24 -6.17
N GLU A 128 1.57 -15.22 -5.44
CA GLU A 128 2.89 -15.12 -4.79
C GLU A 128 4.00 -14.91 -5.83
N GLN A 129 3.96 -15.65 -6.94
CA GLN A 129 4.91 -15.46 -8.03
C GLN A 129 4.85 -14.02 -8.56
N ARG A 130 3.66 -13.51 -8.89
CA ARG A 130 3.47 -12.15 -9.42
C ARG A 130 3.94 -11.07 -8.44
N ILE A 131 3.63 -11.24 -7.17
CA ILE A 131 4.03 -10.33 -6.09
C ILE A 131 5.55 -10.35 -5.93
N THR A 132 6.17 -11.54 -5.96
CA THR A 132 7.63 -11.72 -5.92
C THR A 132 8.30 -11.02 -7.09
N GLU A 133 7.78 -11.15 -8.31
CA GLU A 133 8.29 -10.49 -9.52
C GLU A 133 8.27 -8.95 -9.38
N ALA A 134 7.18 -8.38 -8.83
CA ALA A 134 7.07 -6.95 -8.63
C ALA A 134 8.10 -6.42 -7.61
N TYR A 135 8.30 -7.12 -6.49
CA TYR A 135 9.33 -6.74 -5.52
C TYR A 135 10.74 -6.94 -6.09
N ALA A 136 11.00 -8.05 -6.79
CA ALA A 136 12.30 -8.32 -7.40
C ALA A 136 12.70 -7.24 -8.41
N ALA A 137 11.76 -6.76 -9.22
CA ALA A 137 11.99 -5.66 -10.16
C ALA A 137 12.41 -4.37 -9.45
N ARG A 138 11.84 -4.09 -8.26
CA ARG A 138 12.18 -2.91 -7.45
C ARG A 138 13.49 -3.06 -6.71
N MET A 139 13.75 -4.22 -6.14
CA MET A 139 14.98 -4.52 -5.39
C MET A 139 16.22 -4.65 -6.31
N GLN A 140 16.03 -4.67 -7.64
CA GLN A 140 17.10 -4.59 -8.66
C GLN A 140 18.24 -5.60 -8.45
N GLY A 141 17.91 -6.83 -8.11
CA GLY A 141 18.89 -7.91 -7.91
C GLY A 141 19.66 -7.87 -6.58
N LYS A 142 19.27 -7.01 -5.64
CA LYS A 142 19.82 -7.04 -4.26
C LYS A 142 19.51 -8.35 -3.53
N TYR A 143 18.37 -8.96 -3.87
CA TYR A 143 17.91 -10.23 -3.33
C TYR A 143 17.45 -11.14 -4.47
N SER A 144 17.70 -12.43 -4.31
CA SER A 144 17.19 -13.46 -5.21
C SER A 144 15.67 -13.62 -5.03
N PRO A 145 14.96 -14.19 -6.04
CA PRO A 145 13.53 -14.51 -5.87
C PRO A 145 13.23 -15.38 -4.65
N ASP A 146 14.12 -16.30 -4.30
CA ASP A 146 13.94 -17.20 -3.15
C ASP A 146 14.08 -16.44 -1.82
N GLU A 147 15.02 -15.50 -1.71
CA GLU A 147 15.13 -14.61 -0.54
C GLU A 147 13.89 -13.72 -0.40
N ILE A 148 13.34 -13.20 -1.50
CA ILE A 148 12.11 -12.41 -1.49
C ILE A 148 10.92 -13.27 -1.03
N LYS A 149 10.80 -14.50 -1.52
CA LYS A 149 9.79 -15.47 -1.03
C LYS A 149 9.95 -15.76 0.45
N GLN A 150 11.19 -15.82 0.96
CA GLN A 150 11.42 -15.98 2.38
C GLN A 150 10.95 -14.76 3.17
N PHE A 151 11.19 -13.52 2.69
CA PHE A 151 10.63 -12.31 3.31
C PHE A 151 9.10 -12.32 3.32
N LEU A 152 8.47 -12.80 2.26
CA LEU A 152 7.01 -12.97 2.19
C LEU A 152 6.52 -13.99 3.23
N ALA A 153 7.13 -15.17 3.29
CA ALA A 153 6.76 -16.23 4.23
C ALA A 153 6.95 -15.80 5.70
N ASP A 154 7.94 -14.94 5.96
CA ASP A 154 8.28 -14.46 7.29
C ASP A 154 7.45 -13.26 7.78
N GLU A 155 6.53 -12.72 6.94
CA GLU A 155 5.84 -11.46 7.26
C GLU A 155 6.85 -10.38 7.66
N THR A 156 7.58 -9.87 6.66
CA THR A 156 8.70 -8.96 6.92
C THR A 156 8.24 -7.51 6.95
N TRP A 157 8.59 -6.84 8.04
CA TRP A 157 8.37 -5.41 8.26
C TRP A 157 9.66 -4.64 8.04
N PHE A 158 9.60 -3.60 7.22
CA PHE A 158 10.71 -2.71 6.92
C PHE A 158 10.41 -1.33 7.50
N SER A 159 11.35 -0.78 8.26
CA SER A 159 11.37 0.66 8.56
C SER A 159 11.61 1.47 7.28
N ALA A 160 11.46 2.78 7.34
CA ALA A 160 11.71 3.64 6.19
C ALA A 160 13.13 3.49 5.62
N ASP A 161 14.14 3.43 6.48
CA ASP A 161 15.53 3.27 6.08
C ASP A 161 15.79 1.88 5.48
N GLU A 162 15.27 0.81 6.11
CA GLU A 162 15.39 -0.57 5.59
C GLU A 162 14.65 -0.74 4.26
N ALA A 163 13.49 -0.09 4.05
CA ALA A 163 12.78 -0.11 2.79
C ALA A 163 13.60 0.53 1.66
N VAL A 164 14.31 1.62 1.93
CA VAL A 164 15.24 2.25 0.97
C VAL A 164 16.46 1.37 0.74
N GLU A 165 17.06 0.80 1.79
CA GLU A 165 18.19 -0.11 1.68
C GLU A 165 17.82 -1.36 0.86
N ALA A 166 16.65 -1.93 1.09
CA ALA A 166 16.15 -3.07 0.32
C ALA A 166 15.80 -2.70 -1.14
N GLY A 167 15.61 -1.43 -1.47
CA GLY A 167 15.19 -0.96 -2.79
C GLY A 167 13.66 -0.94 -2.98
N LEU A 168 12.89 -1.19 -1.94
CA LEU A 168 11.44 -1.08 -1.95
C LEU A 168 10.96 0.38 -1.99
N ALA A 169 11.75 1.30 -1.44
CA ALA A 169 11.54 2.74 -1.54
C ALA A 169 12.76 3.41 -2.16
N THR A 170 12.57 4.62 -2.70
CA THR A 170 13.66 5.41 -3.34
C THR A 170 14.30 6.40 -2.39
N SER A 171 13.54 6.92 -1.43
CA SER A 171 14.04 7.88 -0.43
C SER A 171 13.14 8.00 0.78
N VAL A 172 13.72 8.44 1.89
CA VAL A 172 12.98 8.81 3.10
C VAL A 172 12.66 10.30 3.04
N GLU A 173 11.39 10.66 3.27
CA GLU A 173 10.97 12.06 3.43
C GLU A 173 10.92 12.44 4.90
N ASN A 174 11.43 13.63 5.22
CA ASN A 174 11.43 14.14 6.59
C ASN A 174 10.04 14.74 6.98
N ILE A 175 9.00 13.94 6.79
CA ILE A 175 7.62 14.25 7.14
C ILE A 175 7.23 13.31 8.28
N ILE A 176 6.57 13.86 9.30
CA ILE A 176 5.98 13.03 10.38
C ILE A 176 4.53 12.77 9.98
N ALA A 177 4.22 11.53 9.66
CA ALA A 177 2.86 11.08 9.39
C ALA A 177 2.21 10.52 10.66
N GLU A 178 0.90 10.73 10.80
CA GLU A 178 0.13 10.03 11.84
C GLU A 178 -0.01 8.55 11.46
N PRO A 179 0.32 7.61 12.35
CA PRO A 179 0.26 6.19 12.04
C PRO A 179 -1.18 5.73 11.81
N VAL A 180 -1.37 4.96 10.76
CA VAL A 180 -2.55 4.13 10.60
C VAL A 180 -2.50 3.01 11.64
N MET A 181 -3.62 2.78 12.27
CA MET A 181 -3.71 1.74 13.29
C MET A 181 -4.22 0.44 12.66
N ILE A 182 -3.54 -0.64 12.92
CA ILE A 182 -3.87 -1.99 12.47
C ILE A 182 -4.62 -2.73 13.57
N ALA A 183 -5.69 -3.41 13.23
CA ALA A 183 -6.44 -4.23 14.18
C ALA A 183 -5.52 -5.32 14.78
N GLU A 184 -5.60 -5.49 16.09
CA GLU A 184 -4.84 -6.52 16.80
C GLU A 184 -5.12 -7.91 16.20
N GLY A 185 -4.06 -8.64 15.90
CA GLY A 185 -4.13 -9.98 15.31
C GLY A 185 -4.36 -10.02 13.80
N ARG A 186 -4.36 -8.87 13.11
CA ARG A 186 -4.45 -8.85 11.63
C ARG A 186 -3.18 -9.44 11.00
N TYR A 187 -2.03 -9.14 11.56
CA TYR A 187 -0.73 -9.67 11.16
C TYR A 187 0.02 -10.19 12.39
N ALA A 188 0.84 -11.23 12.21
CA ALA A 188 1.49 -11.93 13.32
C ALA A 188 2.59 -11.07 13.98
N LYS A 189 3.30 -10.26 13.19
CA LYS A 189 4.45 -9.47 13.64
C LYS A 189 4.20 -7.95 13.63
N THR A 190 2.93 -7.50 13.65
CA THR A 190 2.61 -6.06 13.66
C THR A 190 3.39 -5.33 14.76
N PRO A 191 4.17 -4.28 14.44
CA PRO A 191 4.83 -3.49 15.47
C PRO A 191 3.81 -2.86 16.41
N LYS A 192 4.06 -2.94 17.73
CA LYS A 192 3.11 -2.54 18.79
C LYS A 192 2.57 -1.12 18.63
N MET A 193 3.37 -0.21 18.06
CA MET A 193 2.99 1.19 17.84
C MET A 193 1.86 1.37 16.82
N PHE A 194 1.60 0.36 15.98
CA PHE A 194 0.53 0.37 14.97
C PHE A 194 -0.69 -0.45 15.38
N ILE A 195 -0.74 -1.03 16.58
CA ILE A 195 -1.83 -1.90 17.02
C ILE A 195 -2.94 -1.11 17.70
N VAL A 196 -4.19 -1.23 17.18
CA VAL A 196 -5.42 -0.88 17.92
C VAL A 196 -5.95 -2.12 18.63
N ARG A 197 -6.08 -2.03 19.96
CA ARG A 197 -6.74 -3.08 20.74
C ARG A 197 -8.25 -3.01 20.59
N LYS A 198 -8.92 -4.17 20.54
CA LYS A 198 -10.38 -4.29 20.38
C LYS A 198 -11.20 -3.66 21.50
N ASP A 199 -10.61 -3.41 22.66
CA ASP A 199 -11.24 -2.82 23.86
C ASP A 199 -11.18 -1.28 23.91
N ALA A 200 -10.47 -0.66 22.99
CA ALA A 200 -10.40 0.81 22.85
C ALA A 200 -11.60 1.36 22.09
N GLY A 201 -12.85 1.08 22.56
CA GLY A 201 -14.14 1.53 22.02
C GLY A 201 -14.09 2.25 20.66
N GLU A 202 -15.03 1.98 19.77
CA GLU A 202 -15.11 2.46 18.38
C GLU A 202 -14.49 3.85 18.14
N ARG A 203 -13.19 3.92 18.05
CA ARG A 203 -12.50 5.04 17.42
C ARG A 203 -12.32 4.64 15.96
N THR A 204 -13.40 4.88 15.25
CA THR A 204 -13.51 4.71 13.81
C THR A 204 -12.27 5.24 13.11
N ALA A 205 -11.72 4.37 12.29
CA ALA A 205 -10.72 4.68 11.30
C ALA A 205 -11.01 6.02 10.60
N TYR A 206 -9.99 6.88 10.55
CA TYR A 206 -9.71 7.83 9.48
C TYR A 206 -10.54 9.08 9.15
N PRO A 207 -11.55 9.59 9.87
CA PRO A 207 -12.27 10.79 9.41
C PRO A 207 -11.42 12.06 9.37
N HIS A 208 -10.29 12.10 10.08
CA HIS A 208 -9.51 13.32 10.28
C HIS A 208 -8.07 13.31 9.77
N ALA A 209 -7.47 12.16 9.47
CA ALA A 209 -6.08 12.07 9.00
C ALA A 209 -5.85 12.89 7.72
N ARG A 210 -6.78 12.81 6.77
CA ARG A 210 -6.72 13.55 5.51
C ARG A 210 -6.73 15.08 5.68
N ASN A 211 -7.63 15.61 6.53
CA ASN A 211 -7.74 17.07 6.73
C ASN A 211 -6.51 17.63 7.45
N ARG A 212 -5.93 16.86 8.38
CA ARG A 212 -4.68 17.24 9.06
C ARG A 212 -3.49 17.16 8.12
N TYR A 213 -3.43 16.13 7.26
CA TYR A 213 -2.33 15.98 6.29
C TYR A 213 -2.34 17.10 5.24
N ARG A 214 -3.51 17.47 4.72
CA ARG A 214 -3.65 18.67 3.86
C ARG A 214 -3.19 19.95 4.59
N ALA A 215 -3.46 20.08 5.86
CA ALA A 215 -3.02 21.22 6.65
C ALA A 215 -1.48 21.23 6.83
N ILE A 216 -0.86 20.07 7.04
CA ILE A 216 0.60 19.91 7.18
C ILE A 216 1.29 20.12 5.83
N ALA A 217 0.81 19.50 4.76
CA ALA A 217 1.35 19.67 3.40
C ALA A 217 1.24 21.11 2.93
N ASN A 218 0.15 21.82 3.27
CA ASN A 218 -0.01 23.24 2.97
C ASN A 218 0.95 24.12 3.79
N ARG A 219 1.20 23.79 5.07
CA ARG A 219 2.22 24.51 5.88
C ARG A 219 3.62 24.34 5.31
N ALA A 220 4.02 23.10 4.93
CA ALA A 220 5.35 22.86 4.36
C ALA A 220 5.59 23.58 3.01
N LYS A 221 4.54 23.94 2.27
CA LYS A 221 4.63 24.76 1.07
C LYS A 221 4.80 26.26 1.38
N PHE A 222 4.34 26.75 2.54
CA PHE A 222 4.49 28.13 2.97
C PHE A 222 5.86 28.43 3.59
N ASP A 223 6.50 27.44 4.24
CA ASP A 223 7.82 27.60 4.85
C ASP A 223 9.00 27.54 3.85
N LYS A 224 8.71 27.31 2.56
CA LYS A 224 9.71 27.30 1.45
C LYS A 224 9.69 28.57 0.58
N ARG A 225 9.06 29.67 1.06
CA ARG A 225 9.11 30.98 0.39
C ARG A 225 9.92 31.97 1.18
#